data_6eb736b8feee4e7bbdd0427b6f0af350
#
_entry.id   6eb736b8feee4e7bbdd0427b6f0af350
#
_cell.length_a   1.000
_cell.length_b   1.000
_cell.length_c   1.000
_cell.angle_alpha   90.00
_cell.angle_beta   90.00
_cell.angle_gamma   90.00
#
_symmetry.space_group_name_H-M   'P 1'
#
loop_
_entity.id
_entity.type
_entity.pdbx_description
1 polymer ?
#
loop_
_entity_poly.entity_id
_entity_poly.type
_entity_poly.pdbx_seq_one_letter_code
_entity_poly.pdbx_strand_id
1 'polypeptide(L)'
;FEYGPYGSLNNKAWDLVSYGSGYQQWNKLNPAKGVYDWSELEKLLNALAEHNMTYALRVLPYTPSFIKSDFPPEEEYDWTPPFVYEMGAKKMQINLRGTDFRAYAPIWDDTIYIRAAKEFAKALAEKYDGDPRIEYIDVRTFGEWGEWHTSHILGSEMPADSVLFDMLDYYASVFKKTQLVL
;
A
#
# COMPACT_ATOMS: atom_id res chain seq x y z
N PHE A 1 11.50 -4.75 -12.65
CA PHE A 1 12.36 -3.94 -11.77
C PHE A 1 11.51 -3.32 -10.69
N GLU A 2 11.81 -3.62 -9.40
CA GLU A 2 11.19 -2.93 -8.29
C GLU A 2 11.88 -1.58 -8.10
N TYR A 3 11.12 -0.51 -8.22
CA TYR A 3 11.49 0.81 -7.74
C TYR A 3 10.80 1.03 -6.40
N GLY A 4 11.50 0.66 -5.34
CA GLY A 4 11.20 1.15 -4.01
C GLY A 4 11.65 2.61 -3.89
N PRO A 5 11.30 3.31 -2.79
CA PRO A 5 11.79 4.66 -2.51
C PRO A 5 13.33 4.77 -2.49
N TYR A 6 14.01 3.66 -2.64
CA TYR A 6 15.48 3.52 -2.67
C TYR A 6 16.04 3.09 -4.03
N GLY A 7 15.19 2.94 -5.05
CA GLY A 7 15.65 2.60 -6.41
C GLY A 7 16.36 3.76 -7.05
N SER A 8 17.62 3.55 -7.49
CA SER A 8 18.35 4.53 -8.28
C SER A 8 17.69 4.66 -9.66
N LEU A 9 17.27 5.86 -10.02
CA LEU A 9 16.83 6.20 -11.38
C LEU A 9 17.95 6.08 -12.44
N ASN A 10 19.18 5.75 -12.03
CA ASN A 10 20.33 5.53 -12.89
C ASN A 10 20.44 4.06 -13.34
N ASN A 11 19.44 3.55 -14.05
CA ASN A 11 19.46 2.19 -14.54
C ASN A 11 19.94 2.14 -16.00
N LYS A 12 20.99 1.39 -16.27
CA LYS A 12 21.51 1.16 -17.63
C LYS A 12 20.57 0.29 -18.50
N ALA A 13 19.48 -0.22 -17.93
CA ALA A 13 18.52 -1.11 -18.60
C ALA A 13 17.21 -0.39 -19.00
N TRP A 14 17.15 0.93 -18.99
CA TRP A 14 15.96 1.71 -19.35
C TRP A 14 15.32 1.26 -20.66
N ASP A 15 16.13 1.00 -21.68
CA ASP A 15 15.66 0.60 -23.02
C ASP A 15 15.07 -0.83 -23.07
N LEU A 16 15.21 -1.59 -21.97
CA LEU A 16 14.72 -2.98 -21.86
C LEU A 16 13.49 -3.12 -20.96
N VAL A 17 12.99 -2.03 -20.38
CA VAL A 17 11.93 -2.05 -19.37
C VAL A 17 10.80 -1.15 -19.81
N SER A 18 9.56 -1.64 -19.74
CA SER A 18 8.37 -0.89 -20.14
C SER A 18 7.66 -0.21 -18.97
N TYR A 19 7.80 -0.74 -17.74
CA TYR A 19 7.21 -0.13 -16.55
C TYR A 19 8.08 -0.38 -15.31
N GLY A 20 7.94 0.53 -14.33
CA GLY A 20 8.48 0.36 -12.99
C GLY A 20 7.42 -0.14 -12.02
N SER A 21 7.85 -0.74 -10.93
CA SER A 21 6.97 -1.07 -9.81
C SER A 21 7.66 -0.78 -8.47
N GLY A 22 6.88 -0.49 -7.45
CA GLY A 22 7.41 -0.25 -6.13
C GLY A 22 6.30 0.00 -5.12
N TYR A 23 6.68 0.13 -3.85
CA TYR A 23 5.74 0.32 -2.77
C TYR A 23 5.62 1.80 -2.41
N GLN A 24 4.39 2.24 -2.18
CA GLN A 24 4.07 3.52 -1.57
C GLN A 24 3.50 3.30 -0.18
N GLN A 25 3.87 4.13 0.77
CA GLN A 25 3.36 4.06 2.14
C GLN A 25 2.04 4.82 2.24
N TRP A 26 0.98 4.16 2.72
CA TRP A 26 -0.32 4.82 2.87
C TRP A 26 -0.23 6.07 3.77
N ASN A 27 0.47 5.98 4.91
CA ASN A 27 0.64 7.12 5.83
C ASN A 27 1.39 8.32 5.24
N LYS A 28 2.19 8.12 4.18
CA LYS A 28 2.86 9.23 3.46
C LYS A 28 1.93 9.87 2.45
N LEU A 29 1.14 9.06 1.73
CA LEU A 29 0.19 9.57 0.75
C LEU A 29 -1.06 10.19 1.40
N ASN A 30 -1.40 9.78 2.64
CA ASN A 30 -2.56 10.27 3.38
C ASN A 30 -2.18 10.59 4.84
N PRO A 31 -1.39 11.67 5.07
CA PRO A 31 -0.82 11.97 6.38
C PRO A 31 -1.85 12.40 7.44
N ALA A 32 -3.02 12.90 7.02
CA ALA A 32 -4.12 13.27 7.91
C ALA A 32 -5.47 13.03 7.21
N LYS A 33 -6.54 13.00 7.99
CA LYS A 33 -7.90 12.78 7.47
C LYS A 33 -8.25 13.80 6.39
N GLY A 34 -8.55 13.31 5.18
CA GLY A 34 -8.89 14.14 4.03
C GLY A 34 -7.73 14.96 3.47
N VAL A 35 -6.50 14.73 3.93
CA VAL A 35 -5.29 15.37 3.42
C VAL A 35 -4.47 14.34 2.66
N TYR A 36 -4.16 14.64 1.40
CA TYR A 36 -3.40 13.74 0.53
C TYR A 36 -2.14 14.44 0.02
N ASP A 37 -1.01 13.78 0.13
CA ASP A 37 0.28 14.24 -0.40
C ASP A 37 0.74 13.32 -1.54
N TRP A 38 0.55 13.77 -2.75
CA TRP A 38 0.96 13.04 -3.95
C TRP A 38 2.33 13.46 -4.48
N SER A 39 3.03 14.38 -3.81
CA SER A 39 4.22 15.06 -4.35
C SER A 39 5.34 14.12 -4.74
N GLU A 40 5.67 13.14 -3.89
CA GLU A 40 6.74 12.17 -4.19
C GLU A 40 6.30 11.17 -5.27
N LEU A 41 5.04 10.74 -5.25
CA LEU A 41 4.49 9.88 -6.31
C LEU A 41 4.49 10.60 -7.66
N GLU A 42 4.08 11.87 -7.71
CA GLU A 42 4.11 12.68 -8.93
C GLU A 42 5.55 12.85 -9.48
N LYS A 43 6.54 13.07 -8.62
CA LYS A 43 7.95 13.11 -9.05
C LYS A 43 8.37 11.79 -9.69
N LEU A 44 8.03 10.67 -9.06
CA LEU A 44 8.34 9.34 -9.58
C LEU A 44 7.66 9.08 -10.92
N LEU A 45 6.36 9.37 -11.03
CA LEU A 45 5.59 9.18 -12.27
C LEU A 45 6.16 10.01 -13.42
N ASN A 46 6.51 11.26 -13.15
CA ASN A 46 7.09 12.14 -14.17
C ASN A 46 8.48 11.65 -14.60
N ALA A 47 9.33 11.24 -13.65
CA ALA A 47 10.66 10.72 -13.98
C ALA A 47 10.60 9.42 -14.81
N LEU A 48 9.62 8.53 -14.53
CA LEU A 48 9.41 7.33 -15.35
C LEU A 48 8.88 7.69 -16.76
N ALA A 49 7.94 8.65 -16.84
CA ALA A 49 7.39 9.10 -18.10
C ALA A 49 8.44 9.73 -19.05
N GLU A 50 9.47 10.40 -18.51
CA GLU A 50 10.62 10.89 -19.30
C GLU A 50 11.38 9.77 -20.02
N HIS A 51 11.26 8.54 -19.52
CA HIS A 51 11.83 7.34 -20.12
C HIS A 51 10.78 6.48 -20.86
N ASN A 52 9.59 7.01 -21.14
CA ASN A 52 8.47 6.28 -21.76
C ASN A 52 8.03 5.06 -20.95
N MET A 53 8.16 5.12 -19.63
CA MET A 53 7.76 4.05 -18.72
C MET A 53 6.49 4.43 -17.96
N THR A 54 5.67 3.44 -17.69
CA THR A 54 4.53 3.52 -16.79
C THR A 54 4.89 3.00 -15.38
N TYR A 55 3.98 3.07 -14.44
CA TYR A 55 4.20 2.63 -13.06
C TYR A 55 3.07 1.72 -12.56
N ALA A 56 3.44 0.54 -12.06
CA ALA A 56 2.55 -0.35 -11.34
C ALA A 56 2.43 0.14 -9.89
N LEU A 57 1.31 0.76 -9.55
CA LEU A 57 1.14 1.42 -8.26
C LEU A 57 0.62 0.46 -7.20
N ARG A 58 1.39 0.33 -6.12
CA ARG A 58 1.09 -0.46 -4.93
C ARG A 58 1.13 0.43 -3.70
N VAL A 59 0.04 0.53 -2.96
CA VAL A 59 0.01 1.29 -1.70
C VAL A 59 -0.20 0.34 -0.53
N LEU A 60 0.78 0.26 0.35
CA LEU A 60 0.78 -0.69 1.46
C LEU A 60 0.34 -0.05 2.77
N PRO A 61 -0.55 -0.71 3.52
CA PRO A 61 -0.88 -0.35 4.89
C PRO A 61 0.09 -0.93 5.92
N TYR A 62 0.81 -2.01 5.54
CA TYR A 62 1.66 -2.76 6.44
C TYR A 62 2.75 -3.53 5.68
N THR A 63 3.95 -3.59 6.24
CA THR A 63 5.09 -4.35 5.69
C THR A 63 5.86 -5.07 6.78
N PRO A 64 5.79 -6.41 6.86
CA PRO A 64 6.71 -7.14 7.73
C PRO A 64 8.13 -7.11 7.16
N SER A 65 9.13 -6.76 7.98
CA SER A 65 10.53 -6.86 7.59
C SER A 65 11.14 -8.17 8.12
N PHE A 66 11.92 -8.85 7.28
CA PHE A 66 12.64 -10.08 7.63
C PHE A 66 14.12 -9.87 7.88
N ILE A 67 14.65 -8.66 7.69
CA ILE A 67 16.08 -8.38 7.83
C ILE A 67 16.38 -8.09 9.30
N LYS A 68 16.98 -9.06 9.99
CA LYS A 68 17.26 -8.98 11.43
C LYS A 68 18.22 -7.86 11.86
N SER A 69 19.06 -7.36 10.97
CA SER A 69 20.04 -6.31 11.26
C SER A 69 19.49 -4.90 11.23
N ASP A 70 18.32 -4.73 10.59
CA ASP A 70 17.77 -3.42 10.25
C ASP A 70 16.33 -3.28 10.77
N PHE A 71 16.01 -3.92 11.93
CA PHE A 71 14.70 -3.72 12.54
C PHE A 71 14.54 -2.25 12.95
N PRO A 72 13.81 -1.46 12.17
CA PRO A 72 13.43 -0.13 12.59
C PRO A 72 12.51 -0.22 13.81
N PRO A 73 12.26 0.87 14.52
CA PRO A 73 11.29 0.94 15.60
C PRO A 73 9.93 0.36 15.18
N GLU A 74 9.20 -0.23 16.11
CA GLU A 74 7.89 -0.89 15.90
C GLU A 74 6.91 -0.09 15.02
N GLU A 75 7.01 1.22 15.03
CA GLU A 75 6.18 2.15 14.27
C GLU A 75 6.44 2.14 12.76
N GLU A 76 7.60 1.64 12.30
CA GLU A 76 7.98 1.69 10.89
C GLU A 76 7.36 0.58 10.03
N TYR A 77 6.75 -0.42 10.63
CA TYR A 77 6.08 -1.52 9.91
C TYR A 77 4.61 -1.27 9.63
N ASP A 78 3.97 -0.48 10.49
CA ASP A 78 2.58 -0.08 10.35
C ASP A 78 2.52 1.23 9.55
N TRP A 79 2.21 1.10 8.28
CA TRP A 79 2.04 2.24 7.38
C TRP A 79 0.59 2.73 7.28
N THR A 80 -0.28 2.21 8.13
CA THR A 80 -1.62 2.76 8.32
C THR A 80 -1.51 4.18 8.89
N PRO A 81 -2.19 5.19 8.32
CA PRO A 81 -2.10 6.55 8.82
C PRO A 81 -2.49 6.67 10.28
N PRO A 82 -1.72 7.39 11.12
CA PRO A 82 -2.01 7.55 12.55
C PRO A 82 -3.42 8.03 12.87
N PHE A 83 -3.97 8.93 12.04
CA PHE A 83 -5.34 9.45 12.24
C PHE A 83 -6.41 8.36 12.20
N VAL A 84 -6.16 7.23 11.52
CA VAL A 84 -7.10 6.09 11.46
C VAL A 84 -7.29 5.50 12.86
N TYR A 85 -6.19 5.39 13.61
CA TYR A 85 -6.22 4.93 15.00
C TYR A 85 -6.77 6.00 15.95
N GLU A 86 -6.46 7.26 15.71
CA GLU A 86 -7.04 8.39 16.45
C GLU A 86 -8.56 8.46 16.29
N MET A 87 -9.10 8.01 15.14
CA MET A 87 -10.54 7.84 14.92
C MET A 87 -11.14 6.63 15.65
N GLY A 88 -10.32 5.78 16.27
CA GLY A 88 -10.74 4.64 17.06
C GLY A 88 -10.57 3.28 16.40
N ALA A 89 -9.93 3.16 15.24
CA ALA A 89 -9.55 1.86 14.69
C ALA A 89 -8.64 1.09 15.65
N LYS A 90 -8.81 -0.20 15.70
CA LYS A 90 -8.07 -1.06 16.64
C LYS A 90 -6.81 -1.62 16.00
N LYS A 91 -5.79 -1.79 16.85
CA LYS A 91 -4.56 -2.52 16.53
C LYS A 91 -4.58 -3.89 17.20
N MET A 92 -3.96 -4.86 16.56
CA MET A 92 -3.60 -6.13 17.16
C MET A 92 -2.10 -6.21 17.35
N GLN A 93 -1.68 -6.84 18.44
CA GLN A 93 -0.26 -7.20 18.62
C GLN A 93 0.02 -8.45 17.80
N ILE A 94 1.08 -8.40 17.03
CA ILE A 94 1.53 -9.52 16.20
C ILE A 94 2.96 -9.90 16.56
N ASN A 95 3.33 -11.14 16.25
CA ASN A 95 4.69 -11.63 16.35
C ASN A 95 5.14 -12.07 14.95
N LEU A 96 6.36 -11.71 14.57
CA LEU A 96 6.97 -12.27 13.37
C LEU A 96 7.36 -13.71 13.63
N ARG A 97 6.89 -14.63 12.77
CA ARG A 97 7.13 -16.07 12.89
C ARG A 97 8.64 -16.37 12.94
N GLY A 98 9.03 -17.14 13.95
CA GLY A 98 10.43 -17.54 14.15
C GLY A 98 11.32 -16.46 14.79
N THR A 99 10.74 -15.41 15.35
CA THR A 99 11.45 -14.35 16.08
C THR A 99 10.73 -14.02 17.39
N ASP A 100 11.41 -13.34 18.31
CA ASP A 100 10.80 -12.75 19.52
C ASP A 100 10.29 -11.32 19.27
N PHE A 101 10.35 -10.86 18.02
CA PHE A 101 9.93 -9.52 17.64
C PHE A 101 8.42 -9.38 17.71
N ARG A 102 7.98 -8.30 18.34
CA ARG A 102 6.58 -7.92 18.46
C ARG A 102 6.34 -6.60 17.74
N ALA A 103 5.28 -6.55 16.99
CA ALA A 103 4.84 -5.33 16.30
C ALA A 103 3.32 -5.17 16.42
N TYR A 104 2.78 -4.16 15.79
CA TYR A 104 1.35 -3.93 15.71
C TYR A 104 0.93 -3.87 14.24
N ALA A 105 -0.27 -4.37 13.98
CA ALA A 105 -0.94 -4.26 12.70
C ALA A 105 -2.39 -3.81 12.93
N PRO A 106 -3.06 -3.21 11.94
CA PRO A 106 -4.49 -2.94 12.07
C PRO A 106 -5.29 -4.24 12.20
N ILE A 107 -6.40 -4.20 12.92
CA ILE A 107 -7.41 -5.24 12.81
C ILE A 107 -8.10 -5.04 11.46
N TRP A 108 -7.87 -5.98 10.53
CA TRP A 108 -8.22 -5.82 9.11
C TRP A 108 -9.72 -5.68 8.84
N ASP A 109 -10.59 -6.25 9.69
CA ASP A 109 -12.05 -6.15 9.61
C ASP A 109 -12.63 -5.02 10.49
N ASP A 110 -11.77 -4.18 11.09
CA ASP A 110 -12.23 -3.01 11.84
C ASP A 110 -12.97 -2.04 10.89
N THR A 111 -14.20 -1.68 11.27
CA THR A 111 -15.06 -0.84 10.43
C THR A 111 -14.53 0.55 10.17
N ILE A 112 -13.72 1.10 11.10
CA ILE A 112 -13.08 2.41 10.95
C ILE A 112 -11.92 2.30 9.98
N TYR A 113 -11.12 1.23 10.10
CA TYR A 113 -10.05 0.93 9.15
C TYR A 113 -10.59 0.77 7.73
N ILE A 114 -11.60 -0.08 7.53
CA ILE A 114 -12.23 -0.33 6.22
C ILE A 114 -12.76 0.98 5.61
N ARG A 115 -13.45 1.80 6.43
CA ARG A 115 -13.97 3.10 5.95
C ARG A 115 -12.83 4.02 5.50
N ALA A 116 -11.77 4.14 6.30
CA ALA A 116 -10.62 4.97 5.94
C ALA A 116 -9.91 4.46 4.68
N ALA A 117 -9.76 3.14 4.52
CA ALA A 117 -9.19 2.54 3.32
C ALA A 117 -10.06 2.82 2.07
N LYS A 118 -11.38 2.76 2.20
CA LYS A 118 -12.31 3.13 1.10
C LYS A 118 -12.22 4.63 0.76
N GLU A 119 -12.17 5.51 1.76
CA GLU A 119 -12.00 6.96 1.54
C GLU A 119 -10.68 7.25 0.80
N PHE A 120 -9.60 6.57 1.18
CA PHE A 120 -8.33 6.67 0.48
C PHE A 120 -8.39 6.13 -0.95
N ALA A 121 -8.96 4.95 -1.17
CA ALA A 121 -9.11 4.36 -2.51
C ALA A 121 -9.91 5.29 -3.45
N LYS A 122 -10.95 5.94 -2.92
CA LYS A 122 -11.73 6.95 -3.67
C LYS A 122 -10.85 8.15 -4.08
N ALA A 123 -10.09 8.71 -3.14
CA ALA A 123 -9.21 9.84 -3.43
C ALA A 123 -8.09 9.47 -4.43
N LEU A 124 -7.57 8.25 -4.33
CA LEU A 124 -6.60 7.71 -5.27
C LEU A 124 -7.21 7.58 -6.67
N ALA A 125 -8.44 7.09 -6.78
CA ALA A 125 -9.15 7.00 -8.06
C ALA A 125 -9.49 8.39 -8.64
N GLU A 126 -9.95 9.32 -7.83
CA GLU A 126 -10.21 10.71 -8.25
C GLU A 126 -8.96 11.37 -8.85
N LYS A 127 -7.77 10.99 -8.37
CA LYS A 127 -6.50 11.55 -8.84
C LYS A 127 -5.92 10.79 -10.04
N TYR A 128 -6.01 9.45 -10.06
CA TYR A 128 -5.22 8.63 -10.96
C TYR A 128 -6.02 7.67 -11.86
N ASP A 129 -7.35 7.60 -11.77
CA ASP A 129 -8.12 6.72 -12.66
C ASP A 129 -8.04 7.17 -14.11
N GLY A 130 -7.32 6.43 -14.93
CA GLY A 130 -7.05 6.72 -16.33
C GLY A 130 -5.83 7.63 -16.56
N ASP A 131 -4.98 7.84 -15.56
CA ASP A 131 -3.68 8.49 -15.76
C ASP A 131 -2.78 7.60 -16.62
N PRO A 132 -2.30 8.06 -17.79
CA PRO A 132 -1.52 7.24 -18.72
C PRO A 132 -0.15 6.83 -18.17
N ARG A 133 0.30 7.41 -17.06
CA ARG A 133 1.54 7.04 -16.38
C ARG A 133 1.37 5.84 -15.45
N ILE A 134 0.11 5.44 -15.16
CA ILE A 134 -0.21 4.29 -14.31
C ILE A 134 -0.48 3.08 -15.18
N GLU A 135 0.31 2.02 -15.01
CA GLU A 135 0.14 0.74 -15.72
C GLU A 135 -1.09 -0.01 -15.20
N TYR A 136 -1.13 -0.19 -13.87
CA TYR A 136 -2.26 -0.76 -13.14
C TYR A 136 -2.22 -0.37 -11.67
N ILE A 137 -3.34 -0.51 -10.98
CA ILE A 137 -3.44 -0.41 -9.52
C ILE A 137 -3.46 -1.83 -8.95
N ASP A 138 -2.49 -2.14 -8.10
CA ASP A 138 -2.46 -3.38 -7.33
C ASP A 138 -3.20 -3.16 -6.01
N VAL A 139 -4.31 -3.91 -5.80
CA VAL A 139 -5.19 -3.73 -4.64
C VAL A 139 -4.56 -4.31 -3.40
N ARG A 140 -3.88 -3.47 -2.62
CA ARG A 140 -3.03 -3.83 -1.48
C ARG A 140 -3.62 -3.35 -0.15
N THR A 141 -4.81 -3.83 0.22
CA THR A 141 -5.53 -3.30 1.39
C THR A 141 -5.33 -4.12 2.66
N PHE A 142 -5.15 -5.44 2.57
CA PHE A 142 -5.17 -6.35 3.70
C PHE A 142 -3.91 -7.21 3.78
N GLY A 143 -3.50 -7.54 5.01
CA GLY A 143 -2.46 -8.51 5.26
C GLY A 143 -1.04 -7.99 5.05
N GLU A 144 -0.11 -8.93 5.02
CA GLU A 144 1.31 -8.68 4.84
C GLU A 144 1.57 -8.11 3.45
N TRP A 145 2.32 -7.00 3.36
CA TRP A 145 2.53 -6.24 2.12
C TRP A 145 1.25 -5.89 1.36
N GLY A 146 0.11 -5.97 2.04
CA GLY A 146 -1.19 -5.85 1.38
C GLY A 146 -1.54 -7.03 0.45
N GLU A 147 -0.85 -8.15 0.54
CA GLU A 147 -0.97 -9.32 -0.37
C GLU A 147 -2.04 -10.32 0.06
N TRP A 148 -2.98 -9.91 0.88
CA TRP A 148 -4.16 -10.66 1.29
C TRP A 148 -3.83 -12.00 1.97
N HIS A 149 -2.74 -12.03 2.75
CA HIS A 149 -2.35 -13.17 3.58
C HIS A 149 -1.68 -12.72 4.88
N THR A 150 -1.58 -13.65 5.83
CA THR A 150 -0.92 -13.44 7.14
C THR A 150 0.05 -14.60 7.45
N SER A 151 0.78 -15.06 6.42
CA SER A 151 1.59 -16.30 6.49
C SER A 151 2.77 -16.22 7.45
N HIS A 152 3.37 -15.04 7.61
CA HIS A 152 4.59 -14.84 8.37
C HIS A 152 4.36 -14.16 9.72
N ILE A 153 3.17 -13.63 9.97
CA ILE A 153 2.81 -13.02 11.24
C ILE A 153 1.90 -13.93 12.05
N LEU A 154 2.07 -13.93 13.36
CA LEU A 154 1.23 -14.65 14.32
C LEU A 154 0.37 -13.64 15.08
N GLY A 155 -0.88 -14.03 15.36
CA GLY A 155 -1.84 -13.17 16.05
C GLY A 155 -2.68 -12.28 15.12
N SER A 156 -2.53 -12.44 13.81
CA SER A 156 -3.35 -11.76 12.81
C SER A 156 -4.12 -12.78 11.97
N GLU A 157 -5.37 -12.47 11.67
CA GLU A 157 -6.23 -13.25 10.79
C GLU A 157 -6.74 -12.36 9.66
N MET A 158 -6.95 -12.96 8.49
CA MET A 158 -7.59 -12.27 7.38
C MET A 158 -9.08 -12.05 7.68
N PRO A 159 -9.68 -10.96 7.17
CA PRO A 159 -11.11 -10.76 7.22
C PRO A 159 -11.89 -11.92 6.57
N ALA A 160 -13.17 -12.04 6.90
CA ALA A 160 -14.08 -12.93 6.19
C ALA A 160 -14.19 -12.54 4.69
N ASP A 161 -14.42 -13.52 3.83
CA ASP A 161 -14.54 -13.34 2.37
C ASP A 161 -15.50 -12.20 1.99
N SER A 162 -16.61 -12.03 2.74
CA SER A 162 -17.55 -10.94 2.49
C SER A 162 -16.94 -9.54 2.63
N VAL A 163 -15.98 -9.36 3.53
CA VAL A 163 -15.25 -8.09 3.72
C VAL A 163 -14.24 -7.91 2.59
N LEU A 164 -13.58 -9.00 2.19
CA LEU A 164 -12.62 -9.00 1.10
C LEU A 164 -13.30 -8.63 -0.23
N PHE A 165 -14.41 -9.29 -0.56
CA PHE A 165 -15.19 -8.98 -1.76
C PHE A 165 -15.79 -7.57 -1.74
N ASP A 166 -16.30 -7.09 -0.59
CA ASP A 166 -16.80 -5.72 -0.46
C ASP A 166 -15.71 -4.67 -0.76
N MET A 167 -14.46 -4.94 -0.42
CA MET A 167 -13.34 -4.06 -0.75
C MET A 167 -13.00 -4.13 -2.25
N LEU A 168 -12.97 -5.32 -2.86
CA LEU A 168 -12.75 -5.47 -4.31
C LEU A 168 -13.84 -4.78 -5.12
N ASP A 169 -15.11 -5.00 -4.75
CA ASP A 169 -16.25 -4.33 -5.38
C ASP A 169 -16.15 -2.81 -5.25
N TYR A 170 -15.68 -2.33 -4.10
CA TYR A 170 -15.48 -0.90 -3.90
C TYR A 170 -14.39 -0.35 -4.82
N TYR A 171 -13.21 -0.99 -4.91
CA TYR A 171 -12.18 -0.58 -5.86
C TYR A 171 -12.72 -0.56 -7.30
N ALA A 172 -13.40 -1.62 -7.73
CA ALA A 172 -14.03 -1.70 -9.04
C ALA A 172 -15.13 -0.63 -9.25
N SER A 173 -15.74 -0.14 -8.15
CA SER A 173 -16.72 0.93 -8.21
C SER A 173 -16.12 2.32 -8.42
N VAL A 174 -14.89 2.56 -7.98
CA VAL A 174 -14.24 3.88 -8.06
C VAL A 174 -13.21 3.98 -9.18
N PHE A 175 -12.53 2.88 -9.55
CA PHE A 175 -11.65 2.83 -10.73
C PHE A 175 -12.43 2.32 -11.94
N LYS A 176 -12.52 3.14 -12.99
CA LYS A 176 -13.31 2.84 -14.19
C LYS A 176 -12.49 2.67 -15.47
N LYS A 177 -11.24 3.12 -15.44
CA LYS A 177 -10.37 3.18 -16.61
C LYS A 177 -9.07 2.43 -16.39
N THR A 178 -8.47 2.59 -15.20
CA THR A 178 -7.20 1.95 -14.86
C THR A 178 -7.45 0.50 -14.48
N GLN A 179 -6.63 -0.40 -15.01
CA GLN A 179 -6.69 -1.83 -14.67
C GLN A 179 -6.41 -2.04 -13.18
N LEU A 180 -7.21 -2.90 -12.55
CA LEU A 180 -6.98 -3.40 -11.20
C LEU A 180 -6.37 -4.80 -11.27
N VAL A 181 -5.44 -5.09 -10.37
CA VAL A 181 -4.84 -6.42 -10.15
C VAL A 181 -4.83 -6.75 -8.67
N LEU A 182 -4.73 -8.04 -8.34
CA LEU A 182 -4.63 -8.56 -6.98
C LEU A 182 -3.49 -9.58 -6.91
#